data_7a07cf08b70fb6258cd053e30b7d673f
#
_entry.id   7a07cf08b70fb6258cd053e30b7d673f
#
_cell.length_a   1.000
_cell.length_b   1.000
_cell.length_c   1.000
_cell.angle_alpha   90.00
_cell.angle_beta   90.00
_cell.angle_gamma   90.00
#
_symmetry.space_group_name_H-M   'P 1'
#
loop_
_entity.id
_entity.type
_entity.pdbx_description
1 polymer ?
#
loop_
_entity_poly.entity_id
_entity_poly.type
_entity_poly.pdbx_seq_one_letter_code
_entity_poly.pdbx_strand_id
1 'polypeptide(L)'
;MLVTLSLLSLFLCALATFLFYIGIKGKQPASVQKKAICCLAVSFILLSFLLCVSAIRDMDIYVLRSWYLIPLAWSLLLIAFIIYYKLRYTTIFVFVAPLCFILLLSALIFLHQEKPMDNLVVGPVLVVHLSLVFAGIGIMGVAAGAGCLFLWQENLLKNKTKLMNLPKNIPSLGALDKVNHIAARFGFPLYAIGLIFGFIWAYMAWGCLFSFDPKEIISLLILALYGFLFYEREVRGTNGRKTAKLALIVFAVAMFSIFVV
;
A
#
# COMPACT_ATOMS: atom_id res chain seq x y z
N MET A 1 -5.72 -17.65 17.64
CA MET A 1 -6.65 -17.32 16.55
C MET A 1 -6.14 -16.15 15.68
N LEU A 2 -5.79 -14.98 16.23
CA LEU A 2 -5.33 -13.85 15.41
C LEU A 2 -4.04 -14.16 14.64
N VAL A 3 -3.04 -14.72 15.33
CA VAL A 3 -1.76 -15.13 14.71
C VAL A 3 -1.96 -16.20 13.64
N THR A 4 -2.89 -17.16 13.86
CA THR A 4 -3.17 -18.20 12.85
C THR A 4 -3.82 -17.63 11.59
N LEU A 5 -4.72 -16.65 11.72
CA LEU A 5 -5.32 -15.96 10.57
C LEU A 5 -4.30 -15.13 9.80
N SER A 6 -3.40 -14.42 10.49
CA SER A 6 -2.32 -13.66 9.84
C SER A 6 -1.30 -14.56 9.14
N LEU A 7 -0.94 -15.70 9.74
CA LEU A 7 -0.08 -16.72 9.09
C LEU A 7 -0.73 -17.30 7.83
N LEU A 8 -2.03 -17.60 7.88
CA LEU A 8 -2.76 -18.10 6.71
C LEU A 8 -2.82 -17.04 5.60
N SER A 9 -3.09 -15.78 5.96
CA SER A 9 -3.07 -14.67 5.00
C SER A 9 -1.68 -14.44 4.40
N LEU A 10 -0.62 -14.55 5.21
CA LEU A 10 0.77 -14.50 4.74
C LEU A 10 1.06 -15.60 3.72
N PHE A 11 0.68 -16.84 4.02
CA PHE A 11 0.86 -17.98 3.11
C PHE A 11 0.13 -17.75 1.78
N LEU A 12 -1.11 -17.26 1.82
CA LEU A 12 -1.88 -16.95 0.61
C LEU A 12 -1.25 -15.83 -0.22
N CYS A 13 -0.70 -14.80 0.40
CA CYS A 13 0.04 -13.75 -0.29
C CYS A 13 1.35 -14.26 -0.91
N ALA A 14 2.08 -15.14 -0.22
CA ALA A 14 3.27 -15.82 -0.76
C ALA A 14 2.91 -16.68 -1.96
N LEU A 15 1.86 -17.50 -1.84
CA LEU A 15 1.36 -18.34 -2.93
C LEU A 15 0.93 -17.50 -4.14
N ALA A 16 0.19 -16.41 -3.91
CA ALA A 16 -0.22 -15.50 -4.97
C ALA A 16 0.99 -14.88 -5.69
N THR A 17 2.00 -14.41 -4.93
CA THR A 17 3.25 -13.87 -5.48
C THR A 17 3.96 -14.90 -6.37
N PHE A 18 4.07 -16.13 -5.91
CA PHE A 18 4.65 -17.23 -6.66
C PHE A 18 3.86 -17.56 -7.95
N LEU A 19 2.53 -17.61 -7.85
CA LEU A 19 1.66 -17.84 -8.99
C LEU A 19 1.77 -16.72 -10.03
N PHE A 20 1.86 -15.45 -9.62
CA PHE A 20 2.08 -14.34 -10.55
C PHE A 20 3.44 -14.47 -11.25
N TYR A 21 4.49 -14.85 -10.52
CA TYR A 21 5.81 -15.08 -11.12
C TYR A 21 5.79 -16.19 -12.18
N ILE A 22 5.13 -17.32 -11.90
CA ILE A 22 4.95 -18.41 -12.88
C ILE A 22 4.08 -17.94 -14.06
N GLY A 23 3.00 -17.19 -13.78
CA GLY A 23 2.08 -16.69 -14.80
C GLY A 23 2.75 -15.76 -15.82
N ILE A 24 3.80 -15.02 -15.40
CA ILE A 24 4.59 -14.16 -16.29
C ILE A 24 5.46 -15.01 -17.23
N LYS A 25 6.01 -16.13 -16.75
CA LYS A 25 6.91 -17.02 -17.51
C LYS A 25 6.20 -18.14 -18.29
N GLY A 26 4.96 -18.48 -17.93
CA GLY A 26 4.27 -19.66 -18.42
C GLY A 26 3.45 -19.46 -19.70
N LYS A 27 3.08 -20.60 -20.34
CA LYS A 27 2.26 -20.62 -21.57
C LYS A 27 0.75 -20.35 -21.32
N GLN A 28 0.27 -20.40 -20.07
CA GLN A 28 -1.13 -20.17 -19.70
C GLN A 28 -1.27 -19.07 -18.63
N PRO A 29 -0.92 -17.83 -18.94
CA PRO A 29 -0.85 -16.76 -17.92
C PRO A 29 -2.22 -16.42 -17.32
N ALA A 30 -3.31 -16.49 -18.09
CA ALA A 30 -4.63 -16.06 -17.63
C ALA A 30 -5.25 -16.96 -16.55
N SER A 31 -5.09 -18.29 -16.66
CA SER A 31 -5.61 -19.25 -15.67
C SER A 31 -4.86 -19.14 -14.35
N VAL A 32 -3.53 -19.05 -14.41
CA VAL A 32 -2.67 -18.94 -13.22
C VAL A 32 -2.90 -17.60 -12.51
N GLN A 33 -3.04 -16.49 -13.25
CA GLN A 33 -3.36 -15.18 -12.69
C GLN A 33 -4.72 -15.16 -11.98
N LYS A 34 -5.75 -15.84 -12.52
CA LYS A 34 -7.06 -15.95 -11.83
C LYS A 34 -6.93 -16.67 -10.50
N LYS A 35 -6.15 -17.77 -10.43
CA LYS A 35 -5.89 -18.47 -9.16
C LYS A 35 -5.16 -17.59 -8.16
N ALA A 36 -4.16 -16.83 -8.61
CA ALA A 36 -3.45 -15.88 -7.75
C ALA A 36 -4.37 -14.79 -7.18
N ILE A 37 -5.26 -14.22 -8.01
CA ILE A 37 -6.25 -13.23 -7.56
C ILE A 37 -7.23 -13.85 -6.56
N CYS A 38 -7.64 -15.10 -6.76
CA CYS A 38 -8.48 -15.83 -5.81
C CYS A 38 -7.79 -15.98 -4.44
N CYS A 39 -6.50 -16.34 -4.41
CA CYS A 39 -5.71 -16.40 -3.18
C CYS A 39 -5.67 -15.05 -2.46
N LEU A 40 -5.46 -13.94 -3.20
CA LEU A 40 -5.48 -12.60 -2.60
C LEU A 40 -6.86 -12.20 -2.10
N ALA A 41 -7.95 -12.61 -2.80
CA ALA A 41 -9.32 -12.35 -2.33
C ALA A 41 -9.62 -13.08 -1.02
N VAL A 42 -9.21 -14.35 -0.91
CA VAL A 42 -9.34 -15.10 0.35
C VAL A 42 -8.50 -14.45 1.45
N SER A 43 -7.25 -14.05 1.16
CA SER A 43 -6.41 -13.33 2.12
C SER A 43 -7.06 -12.02 2.57
N PHE A 44 -7.66 -11.25 1.66
CA PHE A 44 -8.39 -10.03 1.99
C PHE A 44 -9.59 -10.28 2.92
N ILE A 45 -10.36 -11.33 2.67
CA ILE A 45 -11.49 -11.72 3.53
C ILE A 45 -10.99 -12.12 4.93
N LEU A 46 -9.91 -12.90 5.02
CA LEU A 46 -9.32 -13.31 6.30
C LEU A 46 -8.81 -12.09 7.09
N LEU A 47 -8.14 -11.14 6.43
CA LEU A 47 -7.69 -9.90 7.07
C LEU A 47 -8.88 -9.02 7.50
N SER A 48 -9.95 -8.94 6.70
CA SER A 48 -11.18 -8.22 7.08
C SER A 48 -11.82 -8.84 8.31
N PHE A 49 -11.91 -10.16 8.36
CA PHE A 49 -12.42 -10.89 9.52
C PHE A 49 -11.55 -10.66 10.76
N LEU A 50 -10.22 -10.71 10.60
CA LEU A 50 -9.26 -10.45 11.67
C LEU A 50 -9.46 -9.04 12.24
N LEU A 51 -9.55 -8.01 11.39
CA LEU A 51 -9.77 -6.62 11.83
C LEU A 51 -11.13 -6.43 12.50
N CYS A 52 -12.19 -7.07 12.00
CA CYS A 52 -13.50 -7.04 12.64
C CYS A 52 -13.48 -7.67 14.03
N VAL A 53 -12.90 -8.86 14.17
CA VAL A 53 -12.82 -9.56 15.46
C VAL A 53 -12.01 -8.77 16.47
N SER A 54 -10.92 -8.13 16.02
CA SER A 54 -10.08 -7.31 16.88
C SER A 54 -10.82 -6.05 17.38
N ALA A 55 -11.61 -5.43 16.52
CA ALA A 55 -12.40 -4.25 16.88
C ALA A 55 -13.54 -4.58 17.87
N ILE A 56 -14.17 -5.77 17.73
CA ILE A 56 -15.29 -6.19 18.62
C ILE A 56 -14.79 -6.62 20.01
N ARG A 57 -13.58 -7.18 20.09
CA ARG A 57 -13.05 -7.73 21.34
C ARG A 57 -12.27 -6.73 22.18
N ASP A 58 -12.28 -5.44 21.82
CA ASP A 58 -11.45 -4.40 22.44
C ASP A 58 -9.99 -4.85 22.62
N MET A 59 -9.53 -5.72 21.71
CA MET A 59 -8.17 -6.16 21.76
C MET A 59 -7.30 -4.99 21.30
N ASP A 60 -6.37 -4.58 22.15
CA ASP A 60 -5.40 -3.51 21.90
C ASP A 60 -4.43 -3.85 20.74
N ILE A 61 -5.00 -4.24 19.59
CA ILE A 61 -4.21 -4.54 18.38
C ILE A 61 -3.39 -3.33 17.96
N TYR A 62 -3.91 -2.14 18.24
CA TYR A 62 -3.21 -0.88 17.96
C TYR A 62 -2.09 -0.58 18.95
N VAL A 63 -2.03 -1.31 20.07
CA VAL A 63 -1.02 -1.15 21.12
C VAL A 63 0.31 -1.77 20.73
N LEU A 64 0.30 -2.80 19.87
CA LEU A 64 1.52 -3.43 19.37
C LEU A 64 1.98 -2.72 18.10
N ARG A 65 3.16 -2.12 18.14
CA ARG A 65 3.74 -1.32 17.05
C ARG A 65 3.77 -2.03 15.70
N SER A 66 3.92 -3.34 15.66
CA SER A 66 3.96 -4.13 14.43
C SER A 66 2.58 -4.42 13.82
N TRP A 67 1.51 -4.35 14.61
CA TRP A 67 0.16 -4.71 14.15
C TRP A 67 -0.45 -3.68 13.19
N TYR A 68 0.02 -2.44 13.15
CA TYR A 68 -0.44 -1.44 12.16
C TYR A 68 -0.08 -1.82 10.71
N LEU A 69 0.87 -2.74 10.51
CA LEU A 69 1.21 -3.25 9.18
C LEU A 69 0.09 -4.11 8.57
N ILE A 70 -0.74 -4.74 9.41
CA ILE A 70 -1.88 -5.55 8.96
C ILE A 70 -2.97 -4.70 8.32
N PRO A 71 -3.52 -3.64 8.95
CA PRO A 71 -4.47 -2.75 8.29
C PRO A 71 -3.86 -2.01 7.08
N LEU A 72 -2.55 -1.76 7.06
CA LEU A 72 -1.90 -1.22 5.87
C LEU A 72 -1.92 -2.24 4.71
N ALA A 73 -1.57 -3.50 4.95
CA ALA A 73 -1.66 -4.55 3.93
C ALA A 73 -3.11 -4.75 3.45
N TRP A 74 -4.07 -4.71 4.37
CA TRP A 74 -5.50 -4.77 4.04
C TRP A 74 -5.95 -3.61 3.17
N SER A 75 -5.56 -2.36 3.51
CA SER A 75 -5.91 -1.17 2.72
C SER A 75 -5.31 -1.22 1.31
N LEU A 76 -4.07 -1.71 1.17
CA LEU A 76 -3.40 -1.91 -0.11
C LEU A 76 -4.16 -2.91 -0.99
N LEU A 77 -4.61 -4.05 -0.42
CA LEU A 77 -5.43 -5.03 -1.13
C LEU A 77 -6.78 -4.45 -1.52
N LEU A 78 -7.47 -3.74 -0.60
CA LEU A 78 -8.75 -3.08 -0.88
C LEU A 78 -8.65 -2.16 -2.10
N ILE A 79 -7.65 -1.29 -2.11
CA ILE A 79 -7.43 -0.32 -3.19
C ILE A 79 -7.10 -1.04 -4.49
N ALA A 80 -6.25 -2.07 -4.44
CA ALA A 80 -5.92 -2.87 -5.61
C ALA A 80 -7.16 -3.57 -6.20
N PHE A 81 -8.06 -4.10 -5.35
CA PHE A 81 -9.32 -4.68 -5.81
C PHE A 81 -10.28 -3.64 -6.38
N ILE A 82 -10.40 -2.45 -5.79
CA ILE A 82 -11.20 -1.34 -6.34
C ILE A 82 -10.70 -0.96 -7.74
N ILE A 83 -9.39 -0.81 -7.91
CA ILE A 83 -8.78 -0.47 -9.20
C ILE A 83 -8.98 -1.63 -10.20
N TYR A 84 -8.80 -2.86 -9.78
CA TYR A 84 -9.06 -4.04 -10.61
C TYR A 84 -10.52 -4.12 -11.07
N TYR A 85 -11.47 -3.85 -10.17
CA TYR A 85 -12.89 -3.83 -10.53
C TYR A 85 -13.21 -2.79 -11.61
N LYS A 86 -12.63 -1.58 -11.48
CA LYS A 86 -12.86 -0.47 -12.42
C LYS A 86 -12.09 -0.60 -13.74
N LEU A 87 -10.83 -1.01 -13.69
CA LEU A 87 -9.93 -0.98 -14.85
C LEU A 87 -9.61 -2.37 -15.42
N ARG A 88 -9.94 -3.44 -14.72
CA ARG A 88 -9.70 -4.84 -15.12
C ARG A 88 -8.24 -5.21 -15.36
N TYR A 89 -7.28 -4.45 -14.82
CA TYR A 89 -5.85 -4.72 -14.97
C TYR A 89 -5.34 -5.66 -13.88
N THR A 90 -5.12 -6.92 -14.22
CA THR A 90 -4.58 -7.94 -13.31
C THR A 90 -3.12 -7.69 -12.94
N THR A 91 -2.39 -6.97 -13.78
CA THR A 91 -0.95 -6.73 -13.65
C THR A 91 -0.59 -5.92 -12.40
N ILE A 92 -1.53 -5.15 -11.84
CA ILE A 92 -1.34 -4.39 -10.59
C ILE A 92 -1.02 -5.35 -9.44
N PHE A 93 -1.65 -6.51 -9.40
CA PHE A 93 -1.42 -7.49 -8.34
C PHE A 93 -0.02 -8.12 -8.35
N VAL A 94 0.72 -8.04 -9.46
CA VAL A 94 2.13 -8.48 -9.54
C VAL A 94 3.02 -7.73 -8.55
N PHE A 95 2.68 -6.45 -8.26
CA PHE A 95 3.39 -5.63 -7.28
C PHE A 95 2.73 -5.65 -5.91
N VAL A 96 1.40 -5.67 -5.87
CA VAL A 96 0.64 -5.65 -4.61
C VAL A 96 0.85 -6.94 -3.82
N ALA A 97 0.88 -8.10 -4.47
CA ALA A 97 1.03 -9.39 -3.77
C ALA A 97 2.36 -9.50 -3.00
N PRO A 98 3.55 -9.28 -3.60
CA PRO A 98 4.80 -9.31 -2.85
C PRO A 98 4.90 -8.23 -1.79
N LEU A 99 4.32 -7.05 -2.02
CA LEU A 99 4.30 -5.98 -1.04
C LEU A 99 3.45 -6.35 0.18
N CYS A 100 2.25 -6.90 -0.02
CA CYS A 100 1.43 -7.42 1.07
C CYS A 100 2.12 -8.56 1.82
N PHE A 101 2.82 -9.45 1.09
CA PHE A 101 3.61 -10.51 1.71
C PHE A 101 4.69 -9.93 2.63
N ILE A 102 5.46 -8.93 2.18
CA ILE A 102 6.51 -8.29 2.98
C ILE A 102 5.91 -7.59 4.21
N LEU A 103 4.80 -6.86 4.06
CA LEU A 103 4.13 -6.18 5.18
C LEU A 103 3.64 -7.17 6.24
N LEU A 104 2.98 -8.26 5.83
CA LEU A 104 2.49 -9.29 6.75
C LEU A 104 3.63 -10.08 7.40
N LEU A 105 4.69 -10.39 6.65
CA LEU A 105 5.89 -11.03 7.19
C LEU A 105 6.55 -10.15 8.26
N SER A 106 6.72 -8.86 7.97
CA SER A 106 7.27 -7.89 8.92
C SER A 106 6.40 -7.77 10.17
N ALA A 107 5.07 -7.72 10.02
CA ALA A 107 4.15 -7.70 11.15
C ALA A 107 4.36 -8.90 12.10
N LEU A 108 4.60 -10.08 11.53
CA LEU A 108 4.80 -11.31 12.31
C LEU A 108 6.19 -11.42 12.94
N ILE A 109 7.24 -10.95 12.25
CA ILE A 109 8.62 -10.96 12.76
C ILE A 109 8.75 -10.01 13.95
N PHE A 110 8.21 -8.81 13.85
CA PHE A 110 8.33 -7.80 14.91
C PHE A 110 7.38 -8.02 16.09
N LEU A 111 6.40 -8.90 15.96
CA LEU A 111 5.41 -9.20 17.00
C LEU A 111 6.04 -9.65 18.35
N HIS A 112 7.22 -10.26 18.31
CA HIS A 112 7.91 -10.84 19.49
C HIS A 112 8.83 -9.85 20.20
N GLN A 113 9.07 -8.67 19.66
CA GLN A 113 10.10 -7.74 20.13
C GLN A 113 9.54 -6.50 20.83
N GLU A 114 8.22 -6.30 20.83
CA GLU A 114 7.62 -5.05 21.25
C GLU A 114 6.91 -5.16 22.60
N LYS A 115 7.20 -4.19 23.48
CA LYS A 115 6.39 -3.94 24.66
C LYS A 115 5.11 -3.19 24.26
N PRO A 116 3.97 -3.47 24.92
CA PRO A 116 2.76 -2.65 24.74
C PRO A 116 3.11 -1.17 24.97
N MET A 117 2.57 -0.30 24.15
CA MET A 117 2.70 1.15 24.40
C MET A 117 1.83 1.51 25.60
N ASP A 118 2.48 1.85 26.72
CA ASP A 118 1.77 2.35 27.89
C ASP A 118 1.05 3.67 27.54
N ASN A 119 -0.22 3.77 27.98
CA ASN A 119 -1.06 4.97 27.83
C ASN A 119 -1.43 5.38 26.38
N LEU A 120 -1.56 4.44 25.46
CA LEU A 120 -2.13 4.77 24.14
C LEU A 120 -3.62 5.13 24.29
N VAL A 121 -3.96 6.39 24.06
CA VAL A 121 -5.36 6.83 24.01
C VAL A 121 -5.98 6.34 22.71
N VAL A 122 -6.55 5.12 22.76
CA VAL A 122 -7.31 4.56 21.62
C VAL A 122 -8.68 5.20 21.60
N GLY A 123 -8.97 5.97 20.57
CA GLY A 123 -10.23 6.66 20.40
C GLY A 123 -10.63 6.77 18.93
N PRO A 124 -11.85 7.23 18.63
CA PRO A 124 -12.33 7.35 17.25
C PRO A 124 -11.41 8.25 16.39
N VAL A 125 -10.74 9.23 16.98
CA VAL A 125 -9.80 10.13 16.28
C VAL A 125 -8.57 9.36 15.77
N LEU A 126 -8.01 8.46 16.59
CA LEU A 126 -6.89 7.59 16.17
C LEU A 126 -7.31 6.66 15.04
N VAL A 127 -8.49 6.05 15.13
CA VAL A 127 -9.02 5.15 14.10
C VAL A 127 -9.19 5.88 12.77
N VAL A 128 -9.75 7.10 12.79
CA VAL A 128 -9.90 7.93 11.60
C VAL A 128 -8.52 8.31 11.02
N HIS A 129 -7.58 8.75 11.89
CA HIS A 129 -6.21 9.05 11.51
C HIS A 129 -5.56 7.89 10.76
N LEU A 130 -5.50 6.72 11.39
CA LEU A 130 -4.86 5.53 10.81
C LEU A 130 -5.54 5.08 9.51
N SER A 131 -6.88 5.10 9.47
CA SER A 131 -7.63 4.70 8.28
C SER A 131 -7.33 5.59 7.08
N LEU A 132 -7.29 6.91 7.28
CA LEU A 132 -7.01 7.88 6.22
C LEU A 132 -5.55 7.82 5.75
N VAL A 133 -4.60 7.73 6.69
CA VAL A 133 -3.17 7.59 6.37
C VAL A 133 -2.91 6.30 5.61
N PHE A 134 -3.45 5.17 6.07
CA PHE A 134 -3.28 3.88 5.38
C PHE A 134 -3.94 3.86 4.01
N ALA A 135 -5.12 4.47 3.86
CA ALA A 135 -5.73 4.65 2.55
C ALA A 135 -4.84 5.49 1.61
N GLY A 136 -4.29 6.61 2.10
CA GLY A 136 -3.37 7.46 1.34
C GLY A 136 -2.11 6.72 0.90
N ILE A 137 -1.45 6.01 1.83
CA ILE A 137 -0.24 5.21 1.55
C ILE A 137 -0.58 4.00 0.65
N GLY A 138 -1.73 3.34 0.86
CA GLY A 138 -2.17 2.22 0.03
C GLY A 138 -2.41 2.63 -1.42
N ILE A 139 -3.05 3.78 -1.65
CA ILE A 139 -3.23 4.36 -2.99
C ILE A 139 -1.87 4.67 -3.62
N MET A 140 -0.93 5.23 -2.85
CA MET A 140 0.42 5.50 -3.31
C MET A 140 1.20 4.22 -3.63
N GLY A 141 1.01 3.15 -2.85
CA GLY A 141 1.62 1.84 -3.12
C GLY A 141 1.18 1.25 -4.47
N VAL A 142 -0.11 1.36 -4.79
CA VAL A 142 -0.61 0.95 -6.12
C VAL A 142 -0.05 1.84 -7.22
N ALA A 143 0.08 3.16 -6.99
CA ALA A 143 0.71 4.07 -7.93
C ALA A 143 2.19 3.76 -8.15
N ALA A 144 2.91 3.43 -7.08
CA ALA A 144 4.31 3.01 -7.17
C ALA A 144 4.45 1.73 -8.01
N GLY A 145 3.56 0.74 -7.81
CA GLY A 145 3.50 -0.45 -8.65
C GLY A 145 3.22 -0.14 -10.13
N ALA A 146 2.27 0.74 -10.40
CA ALA A 146 1.99 1.22 -11.76
C ALA A 146 3.18 1.99 -12.35
N GLY A 147 3.89 2.79 -11.52
CA GLY A 147 5.11 3.49 -11.89
C GLY A 147 6.26 2.57 -12.26
N CYS A 148 6.47 1.49 -11.49
CA CYS A 148 7.45 0.45 -11.82
C CYS A 148 7.15 -0.20 -13.18
N LEU A 149 5.89 -0.58 -13.42
CA LEU A 149 5.46 -1.15 -14.69
C LEU A 149 5.65 -0.17 -15.84
N PHE A 150 5.31 1.10 -15.61
CA PHE A 150 5.47 2.17 -16.60
C PHE A 150 6.94 2.29 -17.04
N LEU A 151 7.87 2.41 -16.07
CA LEU A 151 9.29 2.57 -16.34
C LEU A 151 9.88 1.32 -17.00
N TRP A 152 9.47 0.14 -16.58
CA TRP A 152 9.89 -1.12 -17.18
C TRP A 152 9.41 -1.23 -18.64
N GLN A 153 8.13 -0.96 -18.91
CA GLN A 153 7.56 -1.01 -20.25
C GLN A 153 8.16 0.06 -21.17
N GLU A 154 8.35 1.30 -20.67
CA GLU A 154 9.02 2.38 -21.42
C GLU A 154 10.44 1.96 -21.85
N ASN A 155 11.18 1.32 -20.95
CA ASN A 155 12.54 0.86 -21.24
C ASN A 155 12.55 -0.26 -22.31
N LEU A 156 11.59 -1.20 -22.26
CA LEU A 156 11.47 -2.24 -23.29
C LEU A 156 11.14 -1.64 -24.66
N LEU A 157 10.26 -0.64 -24.71
CA LEU A 157 9.88 0.05 -25.96
C LEU A 157 11.08 0.80 -26.57
N LYS A 158 11.91 1.45 -25.75
CA LYS A 158 13.10 2.15 -26.21
C LYS A 158 14.18 1.22 -26.80
N ASN A 159 14.32 0.04 -26.22
CA ASN A 159 15.36 -0.91 -26.64
C ASN A 159 14.97 -1.78 -27.85
N LYS A 160 13.83 -1.56 -28.49
CA LYS A 160 13.30 -2.20 -29.74
C LYS A 160 13.42 -3.74 -29.86
N THR A 161 14.14 -4.40 -28.96
CA THR A 161 14.61 -5.78 -29.09
C THR A 161 13.67 -6.85 -28.55
N LYS A 162 12.57 -6.49 -27.86
CA LYS A 162 11.70 -7.48 -27.16
C LYS A 162 10.19 -7.23 -27.23
N LEU A 163 9.73 -6.49 -28.22
CA LEU A 163 8.29 -6.24 -28.40
C LEU A 163 7.47 -7.51 -28.66
N MET A 164 8.09 -8.55 -29.22
CA MET A 164 7.43 -9.84 -29.50
C MET A 164 7.10 -10.67 -28.25
N ASN A 165 7.68 -10.38 -27.10
CA ASN A 165 7.53 -11.16 -25.86
C ASN A 165 6.72 -10.44 -24.76
N LEU A 166 6.08 -9.31 -25.06
CA LEU A 166 5.22 -8.64 -24.09
C LEU A 166 3.95 -9.48 -23.87
N PRO A 167 3.60 -9.81 -22.62
CA PRO A 167 2.33 -10.46 -22.32
C PRO A 167 1.18 -9.62 -22.84
N LYS A 168 0.22 -10.24 -23.56
CA LYS A 168 -0.93 -9.56 -24.19
C LYS A 168 -1.81 -8.75 -23.21
N ASN A 169 -1.66 -8.96 -21.90
CA ASN A 169 -2.48 -8.37 -20.85
C ASN A 169 -1.77 -7.25 -20.06
N ILE A 170 -0.68 -6.68 -20.58
CA ILE A 170 -0.03 -5.52 -19.93
C ILE A 170 -0.82 -4.25 -20.26
N PRO A 171 -1.18 -3.44 -19.25
CA PRO A 171 -1.82 -2.14 -19.47
C PRO A 171 -0.96 -1.23 -20.34
N SER A 172 -1.58 -0.40 -21.16
CA SER A 172 -0.85 0.62 -21.95
C SER A 172 -0.16 1.62 -21.01
N LEU A 173 0.91 2.28 -21.49
CA LEU A 173 1.59 3.34 -20.73
C LEU A 173 0.62 4.43 -20.27
N GLY A 174 -0.35 4.83 -21.12
CA GLY A 174 -1.38 5.79 -20.74
C GLY A 174 -2.31 5.28 -19.63
N ALA A 175 -2.60 3.98 -19.60
CA ALA A 175 -3.41 3.39 -18.53
C ALA A 175 -2.66 3.37 -17.18
N LEU A 176 -1.37 3.05 -17.19
CA LEU A 176 -0.50 3.09 -16.00
C LEU A 176 -0.33 4.52 -15.49
N ASP A 177 -0.17 5.47 -16.41
CA ASP A 177 -0.11 6.89 -16.08
C ASP A 177 -1.42 7.40 -15.48
N LYS A 178 -2.58 6.94 -15.97
CA LYS A 178 -3.89 7.25 -15.39
C LYS A 178 -4.04 6.73 -13.96
N VAL A 179 -3.54 5.54 -13.63
CA VAL A 179 -3.51 5.03 -12.25
C VAL A 179 -2.71 5.95 -11.35
N ASN A 180 -1.54 6.40 -11.82
CA ASN A 180 -0.69 7.33 -11.08
C ASN A 180 -1.37 8.70 -10.87
N HIS A 181 -2.09 9.20 -11.87
CA HIS A 181 -2.86 10.44 -11.75
C HIS A 181 -3.99 10.32 -10.72
N ILE A 182 -4.78 9.24 -10.76
CA ILE A 182 -5.85 8.97 -9.78
C ILE A 182 -5.26 8.90 -8.38
N ALA A 183 -4.10 8.27 -8.21
CA ALA A 183 -3.42 8.16 -6.94
C ALA A 183 -2.97 9.52 -6.39
N ALA A 184 -2.39 10.39 -7.21
CA ALA A 184 -2.02 11.73 -6.78
C ALA A 184 -3.26 12.53 -6.35
N ARG A 185 -4.33 12.49 -7.15
CA ARG A 185 -5.57 13.27 -6.92
C ARG A 185 -6.31 12.88 -5.64
N PHE A 186 -6.42 11.58 -5.34
CA PHE A 186 -7.19 11.11 -4.19
C PHE A 186 -6.32 10.75 -3.00
N GLY A 187 -5.13 10.21 -3.22
CA GLY A 187 -4.27 9.76 -2.13
C GLY A 187 -3.65 10.90 -1.33
N PHE A 188 -3.24 11.99 -2.00
CA PHE A 188 -2.70 13.16 -1.31
C PHE A 188 -3.70 13.81 -0.33
N PRO A 189 -4.95 14.15 -0.72
CA PRO A 189 -5.91 14.70 0.22
C PRO A 189 -6.23 13.76 1.38
N LEU A 190 -6.37 12.46 1.13
CA LEU A 190 -6.61 11.48 2.20
C LEU A 190 -5.46 11.45 3.19
N TYR A 191 -4.22 11.43 2.71
CA TYR A 191 -3.04 11.47 3.56
C TYR A 191 -2.95 12.77 4.36
N ALA A 192 -3.20 13.91 3.72
CA ALA A 192 -3.16 15.23 4.36
C ALA A 192 -4.23 15.37 5.48
N ILE A 193 -5.47 14.97 5.20
CA ILE A 193 -6.55 14.96 6.19
C ILE A 193 -6.20 13.96 7.31
N GLY A 194 -5.66 12.81 6.97
CA GLY A 194 -5.18 11.84 7.94
C GLY A 194 -4.16 12.43 8.90
N LEU A 195 -3.17 13.20 8.43
CA LEU A 195 -2.20 13.86 9.29
C LEU A 195 -2.83 14.92 10.21
N ILE A 196 -3.82 15.68 9.74
CA ILE A 196 -4.56 16.64 10.59
C ILE A 196 -5.19 15.89 11.77
N PHE A 197 -5.86 14.77 11.53
CA PHE A 197 -6.39 13.94 12.60
C PHE A 197 -5.30 13.36 13.51
N GLY A 198 -4.11 13.10 12.98
CA GLY A 198 -2.94 12.66 13.75
C GLY A 198 -2.47 13.74 14.74
N PHE A 199 -2.39 14.99 14.32
CA PHE A 199 -2.04 16.11 15.21
C PHE A 199 -3.12 16.35 16.27
N ILE A 200 -4.40 16.25 15.92
CA ILE A 200 -5.50 16.33 16.89
C ILE A 200 -5.38 15.22 17.93
N TRP A 201 -5.11 13.98 17.48
CA TRP A 201 -4.91 12.86 18.39
C TRP A 201 -3.67 13.07 19.29
N ALA A 202 -2.54 13.53 18.74
CA ALA A 202 -1.33 13.82 19.51
C ALA A 202 -1.59 14.84 20.62
N TYR A 203 -2.35 15.90 20.33
CA TYR A 203 -2.76 16.87 21.32
C TYR A 203 -3.63 16.26 22.43
N MET A 204 -4.57 15.38 22.08
CA MET A 204 -5.42 14.69 23.06
C MET A 204 -4.63 13.69 23.92
N ALA A 205 -3.63 13.01 23.33
CA ALA A 205 -2.86 11.97 24.00
C ALA A 205 -1.69 12.53 24.83
N TRP A 206 -1.01 13.56 24.34
CA TRP A 206 0.26 14.06 24.91
C TRP A 206 0.21 15.54 25.31
N GLY A 207 -0.88 16.26 25.05
CA GLY A 207 -1.02 17.66 25.36
C GLY A 207 -0.23 18.62 24.44
N CYS A 208 0.42 18.10 23.40
CA CYS A 208 1.15 18.89 22.40
C CYS A 208 0.78 18.44 20.99
N LEU A 209 0.70 19.42 20.06
CA LEU A 209 0.40 19.15 18.67
C LEU A 209 1.59 18.53 17.90
N PHE A 210 2.81 18.85 18.35
CA PHE A 210 4.03 18.43 17.68
C PHE A 210 5.13 18.22 18.72
N SER A 211 5.69 17.01 18.76
CA SER A 211 6.69 16.61 19.75
C SER A 211 8.12 16.52 19.20
N PHE A 212 8.31 16.82 17.90
CA PHE A 212 9.57 16.66 17.16
C PHE A 212 10.04 15.18 17.10
N ASP A 213 9.10 14.25 17.26
CA ASP A 213 9.41 12.82 17.05
C ASP A 213 9.85 12.58 15.60
N PRO A 214 10.86 11.72 15.34
CA PRO A 214 11.30 11.37 14.00
C PRO A 214 10.15 10.94 13.07
N LYS A 215 9.13 10.24 13.58
CA LYS A 215 7.94 9.86 12.80
C LYS A 215 7.14 11.07 12.33
N GLU A 216 6.96 12.08 13.18
CA GLU A 216 6.24 13.30 12.83
C GLU A 216 6.99 14.05 11.72
N ILE A 217 8.31 14.19 11.85
CA ILE A 217 9.16 14.88 10.86
C ILE A 217 9.09 14.16 9.52
N ILE A 218 9.23 12.82 9.50
CA ILE A 218 9.18 12.05 8.25
C ILE A 218 7.76 12.08 7.66
N SER A 219 6.70 12.08 8.48
CA SER A 219 5.34 12.18 7.98
C SER A 219 5.06 13.51 7.28
N LEU A 220 5.64 14.63 7.78
CA LEU A 220 5.60 15.93 7.11
C LEU A 220 6.44 15.94 5.82
N LEU A 221 7.58 15.26 5.79
CA LEU A 221 8.36 15.09 4.57
C LEU A 221 7.57 14.32 3.50
N ILE A 222 6.90 13.24 3.90
CA ILE A 222 6.01 12.49 2.99
C ILE A 222 4.89 13.39 2.48
N LEU A 223 4.26 14.20 3.35
CA LEU A 223 3.24 15.16 2.96
C LEU A 223 3.76 16.14 1.91
N ALA A 224 4.95 16.71 2.11
CA ALA A 224 5.57 17.64 1.17
C ALA A 224 5.88 16.99 -0.18
N LEU A 225 6.45 15.79 -0.18
CA LEU A 225 6.76 15.03 -1.41
C LEU A 225 5.48 14.61 -2.14
N TYR A 226 4.44 14.18 -1.41
CA TYR A 226 3.15 13.81 -1.99
C TYR A 226 2.43 15.04 -2.55
N GLY A 227 2.46 16.16 -1.82
CA GLY A 227 1.95 17.44 -2.30
C GLY A 227 2.68 17.93 -3.55
N PHE A 228 4.00 17.71 -3.64
CA PHE A 228 4.76 18.01 -4.84
C PHE A 228 4.34 17.15 -6.03
N LEU A 229 4.13 15.84 -5.81
CA LEU A 229 3.58 14.96 -6.84
C LEU A 229 2.18 15.40 -7.29
N PHE A 230 1.31 15.77 -6.34
CA PHE A 230 -0.02 16.29 -6.63
C PHE A 230 0.06 17.58 -7.46
N TYR A 231 0.90 18.54 -7.08
CA TYR A 231 1.13 19.79 -7.80
C TYR A 231 1.63 19.54 -9.25
N GLU A 232 2.61 18.66 -9.42
CA GLU A 232 3.13 18.30 -10.73
C GLU A 232 2.04 17.69 -11.64
N ARG A 233 1.12 16.91 -11.06
CA ARG A 233 0.04 16.24 -11.81
C ARG A 233 -1.15 17.14 -12.11
N GLU A 234 -1.65 17.87 -11.13
CA GLU A 234 -2.90 18.62 -11.24
C GLU A 234 -2.69 20.04 -11.74
N VAL A 235 -1.57 20.67 -11.38
CA VAL A 235 -1.31 22.08 -11.75
C VAL A 235 -0.42 22.18 -12.98
N ARG A 236 0.70 21.43 -13.01
CA ARG A 236 1.65 21.48 -14.14
C ARG A 236 1.28 20.55 -15.28
N GLY A 237 0.37 19.59 -15.06
CA GLY A 237 -0.04 18.61 -16.07
C GLY A 237 1.07 17.66 -16.51
N THR A 238 2.11 17.48 -15.69
CA THR A 238 3.23 16.60 -16.02
C THR A 238 2.80 15.14 -16.00
N ASN A 239 3.25 14.36 -16.99
CA ASN A 239 2.86 12.98 -17.21
C ASN A 239 4.08 12.06 -17.37
N GLY A 240 3.82 10.75 -17.32
CA GLY A 240 4.77 9.73 -17.73
C GLY A 240 5.91 9.52 -16.75
N ARG A 241 7.15 9.50 -17.27
CA ARG A 241 8.35 9.06 -16.55
C ARG A 241 8.64 9.85 -15.27
N LYS A 242 8.46 11.18 -15.30
CA LYS A 242 8.76 12.04 -14.15
C LYS A 242 7.85 11.72 -12.97
N THR A 243 6.56 11.64 -13.21
CA THR A 243 5.56 11.37 -12.16
C THR A 243 5.61 9.91 -11.67
N ALA A 244 5.94 8.96 -12.55
CA ALA A 244 6.20 7.58 -12.15
C ALA A 244 7.38 7.47 -11.16
N LYS A 245 8.49 8.18 -11.42
CA LYS A 245 9.63 8.23 -10.50
C LYS A 245 9.27 8.92 -9.18
N LEU A 246 8.53 10.03 -9.23
CA LEU A 246 8.09 10.73 -8.01
C LEU A 246 7.21 9.83 -7.14
N ALA A 247 6.26 9.09 -7.72
CA ALA A 247 5.42 8.14 -6.99
C ALA A 247 6.25 7.06 -6.28
N LEU A 248 7.30 6.55 -6.96
CA LEU A 248 8.23 5.59 -6.34
C LEU A 248 9.00 6.19 -5.18
N ILE A 249 9.47 7.43 -5.31
CA ILE A 249 10.23 8.12 -4.26
C ILE A 249 9.32 8.35 -3.04
N VAL A 250 8.12 8.89 -3.24
CA VAL A 250 7.15 9.13 -2.14
C VAL A 250 6.84 7.83 -1.42
N PHE A 251 6.56 6.76 -2.17
CA PHE A 251 6.26 5.46 -1.59
C PHE A 251 7.47 4.85 -0.86
N ALA A 252 8.68 4.97 -1.41
CA ALA A 252 9.89 4.48 -0.76
C ALA A 252 10.15 5.19 0.58
N VAL A 253 9.96 6.52 0.64
CA VAL A 253 10.09 7.29 1.88
C VAL A 253 9.00 6.88 2.89
N ALA A 254 7.77 6.64 2.43
CA ALA A 254 6.69 6.16 3.30
C ALA A 254 7.00 4.76 3.88
N MET A 255 7.51 3.84 3.06
CA MET A 255 7.94 2.52 3.54
C MET A 255 9.13 2.62 4.50
N PHE A 256 10.11 3.46 4.20
CA PHE A 256 11.23 3.71 5.11
C PHE A 256 10.74 4.20 6.47
N SER A 257 9.81 5.17 6.51
CA SER A 257 9.21 5.65 7.76
C SER A 257 8.57 4.52 8.58
N ILE A 258 7.91 3.59 7.90
CA ILE A 258 7.20 2.47 8.55
C ILE A 258 8.18 1.45 9.17
N PHE A 259 9.32 1.18 8.52
CA PHE A 259 10.24 0.12 8.95
C PHE A 259 11.38 0.60 9.85
N VAL A 260 11.78 1.86 9.79
CA VAL A 260 12.99 2.37 10.45
C VAL A 260 12.67 3.26 11.64
N VAL A 261 11.52 3.93 11.65
CA VAL A 261 11.09 4.86 12.68
C VAL A 261 9.83 4.36 13.38
#